data_1a6cc481cd72923eacd1ebf1f9ea3326
#
_entry.id   1a6cc481cd72923eacd1ebf1f9ea3326
#
_cell.length_a   1.000
_cell.length_b   1.000
_cell.length_c   1.000
_cell.angle_alpha   90.00
_cell.angle_beta   90.00
_cell.angle_gamma   90.00
#
_symmetry.space_group_name_H-M   'P 1'
#
loop_
_entity.id
_entity.type
_entity.pdbx_description
1 polymer ?
#
loop_
_entity_poly.entity_id
_entity_poly.type
_entity_poly.pdbx_seq_one_letter_code
_entity_poly.pdbx_strand_id
1 'polypeptide(L)'
;WFRFTLRNRDPQAARVVLKNSNPLLHELAIYVVDAGGYRRHDSITTNGDGSHSATLVLPAQSERTVYIMSRGFHAAYVTLGIDSESGFQREQYNKHLANGILYGMLFGLTVYNLLVGIKTRQRMYYAYGLLGIANILSIVTAQGVLERWLVPDFLSLQMSNELKVLP
;
A
#
# COMPACT_ATOMS: atom_id res chain seq x y z
N TRP A 1 16.54 10.03 -3.11
CA TRP A 1 17.38 8.86 -2.83
C TRP A 1 17.66 8.76 -1.34
N PHE A 2 17.50 7.55 -0.79
CA PHE A 2 17.86 7.22 0.58
C PHE A 2 18.89 6.10 0.56
N ARG A 3 19.88 6.20 1.45
CA ARG A 3 20.92 5.18 1.62
C ARG A 3 20.94 4.74 3.07
N PHE A 4 20.94 3.44 3.31
CA PHE A 4 21.16 2.87 4.65
C PHE A 4 21.85 1.52 4.53
N THR A 5 22.35 1.04 5.63
CA THR A 5 23.10 -0.22 5.71
C THR A 5 22.36 -1.17 6.63
N LEU A 6 22.06 -2.36 6.12
CA LEU A 6 21.48 -3.46 6.87
C LEU A 6 22.59 -4.42 7.31
N ARG A 7 22.63 -4.72 8.57
CA ARG A 7 23.60 -5.67 9.14
C ARG A 7 22.88 -6.84 9.80
N ASN A 8 23.13 -8.04 9.31
CA ASN A 8 22.70 -9.28 9.95
C ASN A 8 23.79 -9.76 10.91
N ARG A 9 23.48 -9.78 12.21
CA ARG A 9 24.40 -10.28 13.25
C ARG A 9 24.17 -11.74 13.60
N ASP A 10 23.09 -12.32 13.09
CA ASP A 10 22.77 -13.73 13.35
C ASP A 10 23.61 -14.68 12.52
N PRO A 11 23.91 -15.89 13.05
CA PRO A 11 24.60 -16.93 12.32
C PRO A 11 23.77 -17.56 11.20
N GLN A 12 22.51 -17.17 11.07
CA GLN A 12 21.58 -17.64 10.03
C GLN A 12 21.20 -16.49 9.10
N ALA A 13 20.82 -16.84 7.86
CA ALA A 13 20.29 -15.87 6.92
C ALA A 13 18.94 -15.33 7.44
N ALA A 14 18.77 -14.01 7.42
CA ALA A 14 17.54 -13.33 7.84
C ALA A 14 16.77 -12.83 6.64
N ARG A 15 15.44 -13.03 6.68
CA ARG A 15 14.51 -12.39 5.73
C ARG A 15 13.93 -11.14 6.36
N VAL A 16 14.13 -10.02 5.70
CA VAL A 16 13.71 -8.70 6.17
C VAL A 16 12.79 -8.09 5.12
N VAL A 17 11.67 -7.56 5.56
CA VAL A 17 10.73 -6.86 4.71
C VAL A 17 10.94 -5.36 4.88
N LEU A 18 11.32 -4.71 3.81
CA LEU A 18 11.29 -3.25 3.70
C LEU A 18 9.89 -2.84 3.29
N LYS A 19 9.23 -2.02 4.08
CA LYS A 19 7.89 -1.51 3.80
C LYS A 19 7.91 0.00 3.67
N ASN A 20 7.16 0.52 2.71
CA ASN A 20 6.81 1.92 2.61
C ASN A 20 5.30 2.06 2.73
N SER A 21 4.84 2.75 3.76
CA SER A 21 3.42 2.89 4.08
C SER A 21 2.74 4.06 3.35
N ASN A 22 3.44 4.76 2.45
CA ASN A 22 2.83 5.86 1.70
C ASN A 22 2.16 5.33 0.42
N PRO A 23 0.82 5.34 0.32
CA PRO A 23 0.09 4.86 -0.86
C PRO A 23 0.21 5.81 -2.07
N LEU A 24 0.64 7.06 -1.87
CA LEU A 24 0.77 8.08 -2.92
C LEU A 24 2.11 8.00 -3.66
N LEU A 25 2.93 7.00 -3.36
CA LEU A 25 4.18 6.78 -4.06
C LEU A 25 3.91 6.12 -5.41
N HIS A 26 4.35 6.78 -6.47
CA HIS A 26 4.12 6.29 -7.83
C HIS A 26 5.16 5.25 -8.26
N GLU A 27 6.39 5.42 -7.81
CA GLU A 27 7.49 4.51 -8.13
C GLU A 27 8.41 4.34 -6.93
N LEU A 28 8.69 3.10 -6.59
CA LEU A 28 9.67 2.70 -5.61
C LEU A 28 10.68 1.76 -6.30
N ALA A 29 11.95 2.12 -6.29
CA ALA A 29 13.01 1.25 -6.77
C ALA A 29 14.02 1.01 -5.66
N ILE A 30 14.37 -0.24 -5.43
CA ILE A 30 15.32 -0.66 -4.41
C ILE A 30 16.55 -1.23 -5.12
N TYR A 31 17.71 -0.76 -4.73
CA TYR A 31 19.01 -1.23 -5.23
C TYR A 31 19.82 -1.76 -4.06
N VAL A 32 20.32 -2.96 -4.21
CA VAL A 32 21.20 -3.59 -3.22
C VAL A 32 22.61 -3.60 -3.79
N VAL A 33 23.58 -3.17 -2.99
CA VAL A 33 25.00 -3.23 -3.37
C VAL A 33 25.55 -4.59 -3.00
N ASP A 34 26.01 -5.30 -3.99
CA ASP A 34 26.72 -6.58 -3.87
C ASP A 34 28.15 -6.44 -4.35
N ALA A 35 28.97 -7.45 -4.13
CA ALA A 35 30.38 -7.48 -4.60
C ALA A 35 30.55 -7.25 -6.11
N GLY A 36 29.49 -7.46 -6.90
CA GLY A 36 29.40 -7.22 -8.35
C GLY A 36 28.87 -5.86 -8.76
N GLY A 37 28.55 -4.94 -7.83
CA GLY A 37 27.99 -3.62 -8.10
C GLY A 37 26.54 -3.44 -7.65
N TYR A 38 25.84 -2.48 -8.25
CA TYR A 38 24.44 -2.18 -7.93
C TYR A 38 23.50 -3.16 -8.62
N ARG A 39 22.70 -3.88 -7.87
CA ARG A 39 21.66 -4.76 -8.40
C ARG A 39 20.29 -4.19 -8.03
N ARG A 40 19.44 -3.94 -9.04
CA ARG A 40 18.05 -3.58 -8.81
C ARG A 40 17.30 -4.79 -8.22
N HIS A 41 16.51 -4.55 -7.21
CA HIS A 41 15.65 -5.56 -6.62
C HIS A 41 14.27 -5.48 -7.29
N ASP A 42 13.96 -6.46 -8.14
CA ASP A 42 12.75 -6.41 -8.97
C ASP A 42 11.49 -6.92 -8.25
N SER A 43 11.63 -7.54 -7.06
CA SER A 43 10.52 -8.10 -6.31
C SER A 43 9.89 -7.06 -5.36
N ILE A 44 9.34 -5.99 -5.92
CA ILE A 44 8.56 -5.02 -5.15
C ILE A 44 7.09 -5.39 -5.32
N THR A 45 6.42 -5.65 -4.20
CA THR A 45 5.00 -5.97 -4.14
C THR A 45 4.22 -4.74 -3.70
N THR A 46 3.21 -4.37 -4.48
CA THR A 46 2.22 -3.36 -4.05
C THR A 46 1.12 -4.09 -3.31
N ASN A 47 0.93 -3.74 -2.04
CA ASN A 47 -0.08 -4.33 -1.17
C ASN A 47 -1.48 -3.77 -1.47
N GLY A 48 -2.52 -4.41 -0.92
CA GLY A 48 -3.90 -4.00 -1.10
C GLY A 48 -4.25 -2.60 -0.60
N ASP A 49 -3.47 -2.07 0.36
CA ASP A 49 -3.59 -0.72 0.94
C ASP A 49 -2.77 0.35 0.18
N GLY A 50 -2.22 0.01 -0.99
CA GLY A 50 -1.36 0.91 -1.77
C GLY A 50 0.07 1.01 -1.25
N SER A 51 0.40 0.39 -0.12
CA SER A 51 1.78 0.35 0.39
C SER A 51 2.67 -0.54 -0.48
N HIS A 52 3.96 -0.23 -0.49
CA HIS A 52 4.95 -1.03 -1.21
C HIS A 52 5.81 -1.81 -0.23
N SER A 53 6.06 -3.07 -0.52
CA SER A 53 6.96 -3.92 0.26
C SER A 53 7.94 -4.67 -0.62
N ALA A 54 9.13 -4.93 -0.09
CA ALA A 54 10.14 -5.75 -0.74
C ALA A 54 10.82 -6.63 0.28
N THR A 55 10.93 -7.92 -0.01
CA THR A 55 11.60 -8.87 0.85
C THR A 55 13.06 -9.00 0.44
N LEU A 56 13.97 -8.70 1.36
CA LEU A 56 15.40 -8.85 1.19
C LEU A 56 15.90 -10.03 2.00
N VAL A 57 16.78 -10.83 1.40
CA VAL A 57 17.49 -11.89 2.11
C VAL A 57 18.89 -11.38 2.48
N LEU A 58 19.16 -11.31 3.77
CA LEU A 58 20.46 -10.93 4.32
C LEU A 58 21.20 -12.22 4.69
N PRO A 59 22.34 -12.53 4.07
CA PRO A 59 23.16 -13.67 4.47
C PRO A 59 23.58 -13.58 5.94
N ALA A 60 23.99 -14.72 6.52
CA ALA A 60 24.50 -14.77 7.87
C ALA A 60 25.72 -13.83 8.02
N GLN A 61 25.80 -13.13 9.15
CA GLN A 61 26.93 -12.28 9.53
C GLN A 61 27.37 -11.31 8.42
N SER A 62 26.43 -10.79 7.65
CA SER A 62 26.71 -9.93 6.51
C SER A 62 26.18 -8.52 6.69
N GLU A 63 26.76 -7.62 5.93
CA GLU A 63 26.36 -6.24 5.84
C GLU A 63 26.06 -5.90 4.38
N ARG A 64 24.92 -5.25 4.12
CA ARG A 64 24.51 -4.82 2.78
C ARG A 64 24.03 -3.39 2.79
N THR A 65 24.54 -2.62 1.85
CA THR A 65 24.07 -1.26 1.62
C THR A 65 22.89 -1.28 0.65
N VAL A 66 21.82 -0.61 1.02
CA VAL A 66 20.59 -0.51 0.26
C VAL A 66 20.36 0.94 -0.12
N TYR A 67 20.05 1.18 -1.38
CA TYR A 67 19.60 2.46 -1.89
C TYR A 67 18.15 2.37 -2.29
N ILE A 68 17.36 3.34 -1.90
CA ILE A 68 15.95 3.45 -2.27
C ILE A 68 15.75 4.71 -3.07
N MET A 69 15.21 4.56 -4.25
CA MET A 69 14.70 5.65 -5.06
C MET A 69 13.18 5.70 -4.90
N SER A 70 12.65 6.84 -4.56
CA SER A 70 11.21 7.08 -4.54
C SER A 70 10.87 8.23 -5.46
N ARG A 71 9.79 8.07 -6.23
CA ARG A 71 9.24 9.09 -7.13
C ARG A 71 7.75 9.25 -6.86
N GLY A 72 7.30 10.48 -6.63
CA GLY A 72 5.90 10.80 -6.41
C GLY A 72 5.56 12.18 -6.96
N PHE A 73 4.28 12.42 -7.25
CA PHE A 73 3.80 13.71 -7.78
C PHE A 73 3.74 14.83 -6.72
N HIS A 74 3.74 14.49 -5.45
CA HIS A 74 3.67 15.45 -4.35
C HIS A 74 4.88 15.23 -3.44
N ALA A 75 5.14 16.17 -2.50
CA ALA A 75 6.21 16.04 -1.52
C ALA A 75 6.08 14.70 -0.77
N ALA A 76 6.72 13.69 -1.33
CA ALA A 76 6.60 12.32 -0.85
C ALA A 76 7.51 12.17 0.36
N TYR A 77 6.92 12.18 1.55
CA TYR A 77 7.61 11.63 2.70
C TYR A 77 7.66 10.10 2.53
N VAL A 78 8.84 9.55 2.65
CA VAL A 78 9.06 8.11 2.59
C VAL A 78 9.07 7.59 4.02
N THR A 79 8.02 6.86 4.39
CA THR A 79 7.97 6.17 5.67
C THR A 79 8.52 4.77 5.50
N LEU A 80 9.83 4.63 5.71
CA LEU A 80 10.49 3.34 5.64
C LEU A 80 10.35 2.61 6.98
N GLY A 81 9.75 1.44 6.93
CA GLY A 81 9.74 0.46 8.01
C GLY A 81 10.57 -0.76 7.63
N ILE A 82 11.22 -1.35 8.62
CA ILE A 82 11.94 -2.61 8.50
C ILE A 82 11.32 -3.58 9.48
N ASP A 83 10.88 -4.72 8.99
CA ASP A 83 10.24 -5.75 9.81
C ASP A 83 10.75 -7.14 9.43
N SER A 84 10.58 -8.08 10.36
CA SER A 84 10.71 -9.50 10.02
C SER A 84 9.52 -9.92 9.14
N GLU A 85 9.69 -10.95 8.32
CA GLU A 85 8.61 -11.47 7.47
C GLU A 85 7.36 -11.85 8.29
N SER A 86 7.55 -12.50 9.44
CA SER A 86 6.46 -12.87 10.35
C SER A 86 5.78 -11.67 11.02
N GLY A 87 6.56 -10.66 11.40
CA GLY A 87 6.04 -9.41 11.97
C GLY A 87 5.19 -8.65 10.97
N PHE A 88 5.68 -8.53 9.74
CA PHE A 88 4.97 -7.89 8.65
C PHE A 88 3.64 -8.61 8.32
N GLN A 89 3.65 -9.93 8.21
CA GLN A 89 2.42 -10.71 7.95
C GLN A 89 1.40 -10.53 9.07
N ARG A 90 1.84 -10.55 10.33
CA ARG A 90 0.96 -10.32 11.49
C ARG A 90 0.37 -8.91 11.50
N GLU A 91 1.17 -7.91 11.19
CA GLU A 91 0.68 -6.52 11.07
C GLU A 91 -0.37 -6.39 9.96
N GLN A 92 -0.10 -6.96 8.77
CA GLN A 92 -1.04 -6.96 7.66
C GLN A 92 -2.35 -7.68 8.03
N TYR A 93 -2.26 -8.85 8.64
CA TYR A 93 -3.45 -9.58 9.09
C TYR A 93 -4.29 -8.75 10.08
N ASN A 94 -3.66 -8.14 11.07
CA ASN A 94 -4.37 -7.30 12.05
C ASN A 94 -5.02 -6.08 11.39
N LYS A 95 -4.35 -5.43 10.45
CA LYS A 95 -4.92 -4.32 9.68
C LYS A 95 -6.13 -4.76 8.85
N HIS A 96 -6.04 -5.89 8.14
CA HIS A 96 -7.14 -6.40 7.35
C HIS A 96 -8.33 -6.80 8.23
N LEU A 97 -8.07 -7.42 9.38
CA LEU A 97 -9.11 -7.78 10.34
C LEU A 97 -9.82 -6.53 10.90
N ALA A 98 -9.06 -5.55 11.38
CA ALA A 98 -9.60 -4.29 11.90
C ALA A 98 -10.43 -3.54 10.86
N ASN A 99 -9.90 -3.43 9.62
CA ASN A 99 -10.61 -2.81 8.51
C ASN A 99 -11.89 -3.60 8.14
N GLY A 100 -11.81 -4.93 8.12
CA GLY A 100 -12.97 -5.78 7.84
C GLY A 100 -14.10 -5.58 8.86
N ILE A 101 -13.76 -5.51 10.15
CA ILE A 101 -14.73 -5.23 11.21
C ILE A 101 -15.33 -3.82 11.01
N LEU A 102 -14.51 -2.80 10.79
CA LEU A 102 -14.96 -1.43 10.59
C LEU A 102 -15.92 -1.33 9.39
N TYR A 103 -15.55 -1.93 8.25
CA TYR A 103 -16.40 -1.91 7.05
C TYR A 103 -17.69 -2.70 7.24
N GLY A 104 -17.62 -3.84 7.93
CA GLY A 104 -18.79 -4.63 8.26
C GLY A 104 -19.80 -3.84 9.13
N MET A 105 -19.30 -3.14 10.14
CA MET A 105 -20.13 -2.28 10.99
C MET A 105 -20.74 -1.11 10.21
N LEU A 106 -19.94 -0.43 9.38
CA LEU A 106 -20.40 0.70 8.58
C LEU A 106 -21.44 0.26 7.54
N PHE A 107 -21.22 -0.88 6.89
CA PHE A 107 -22.17 -1.48 5.97
C PHE A 107 -23.48 -1.87 6.67
N GLY A 108 -23.41 -2.57 7.82
CA GLY A 108 -24.56 -2.96 8.59
C GLY A 108 -25.39 -1.76 9.06
N LEU A 109 -24.74 -0.69 9.53
CA LEU A 109 -25.41 0.55 9.92
C LEU A 109 -26.08 1.24 8.72
N THR A 110 -25.42 1.24 7.56
CA THR A 110 -25.98 1.81 6.33
C THR A 110 -27.24 1.07 5.90
N VAL A 111 -27.18 -0.26 5.83
CA VAL A 111 -28.33 -1.12 5.50
C VAL A 111 -29.46 -0.93 6.50
N TYR A 112 -29.14 -0.91 7.81
CA TYR A 112 -30.13 -0.68 8.84
C TYR A 112 -30.86 0.65 8.66
N ASN A 113 -30.15 1.75 8.43
CA ASN A 113 -30.75 3.05 8.21
C ASN A 113 -31.66 3.08 6.97
N LEU A 114 -31.25 2.44 5.87
CA LEU A 114 -32.05 2.34 4.66
C LEU A 114 -33.35 1.55 4.92
N LEU A 115 -33.28 0.40 5.59
CA LEU A 115 -34.43 -0.43 5.91
C LEU A 115 -35.42 0.31 6.84
N VAL A 116 -34.90 1.01 7.87
CA VAL A 116 -35.74 1.85 8.75
C VAL A 116 -36.39 2.98 7.95
N GLY A 117 -35.64 3.63 7.05
CA GLY A 117 -36.14 4.67 6.16
C GLY A 117 -37.30 4.19 5.31
N ILE A 118 -37.16 3.02 4.69
CA ILE A 118 -38.22 2.39 3.88
C ILE A 118 -39.47 2.13 4.73
N LYS A 119 -39.29 1.56 5.93
CA LYS A 119 -40.40 1.20 6.83
C LYS A 119 -41.10 2.42 7.41
N THR A 120 -40.37 3.43 7.85
CA THR A 120 -40.92 4.62 8.55
C THR A 120 -41.24 5.76 7.61
N ARG A 121 -40.77 5.71 6.35
CA ARG A 121 -40.88 6.77 5.34
C ARG A 121 -40.31 8.12 5.79
N GLN A 122 -39.44 8.12 6.79
CA GLN A 122 -38.81 9.33 7.30
C GLN A 122 -37.55 9.67 6.50
N ARG A 123 -37.49 10.90 5.99
CA ARG A 123 -36.39 11.39 5.13
C ARG A 123 -35.01 11.36 5.82
N MET A 124 -34.98 11.52 7.13
CA MET A 124 -33.71 11.52 7.88
C MET A 124 -32.96 10.19 7.77
N TYR A 125 -33.64 9.05 7.79
CA TYR A 125 -32.98 7.74 7.68
C TYR A 125 -32.40 7.51 6.29
N TYR A 126 -33.06 8.02 5.24
CA TYR A 126 -32.47 7.99 3.89
C TYR A 126 -31.21 8.85 3.81
N ALA A 127 -31.19 10.03 4.45
CA ALA A 127 -30.00 10.88 4.50
C ALA A 127 -28.84 10.18 5.20
N TYR A 128 -29.07 9.49 6.33
CA TYR A 128 -28.06 8.70 7.02
C TYR A 128 -27.59 7.50 6.19
N GLY A 129 -28.49 6.82 5.51
CA GLY A 129 -28.13 5.75 4.57
C GLY A 129 -27.25 6.25 3.43
N LEU A 130 -27.59 7.39 2.83
CA LEU A 130 -26.80 8.01 1.78
C LEU A 130 -25.42 8.45 2.27
N LEU A 131 -25.37 9.03 3.48
CA LEU A 131 -24.10 9.40 4.12
C LEU A 131 -23.21 8.16 4.35
N GLY A 132 -23.81 7.04 4.78
CA GLY A 132 -23.12 5.76 4.93
C GLY A 132 -22.53 5.27 3.63
N ILE A 133 -23.30 5.30 2.52
CA ILE A 133 -22.80 4.95 1.18
C ILE A 133 -21.65 5.86 0.77
N ALA A 134 -21.78 7.17 0.96
CA ALA A 134 -20.74 8.13 0.62
C ALA A 134 -19.45 7.88 1.41
N ASN A 135 -19.55 7.54 2.70
CA ASN A 135 -18.39 7.16 3.51
C ASN A 135 -17.71 5.89 2.99
N ILE A 136 -18.48 4.83 2.71
CA ILE A 136 -17.93 3.58 2.15
C ILE A 136 -17.21 3.88 0.84
N LEU A 137 -17.82 4.63 -0.06
CA LEU A 137 -17.23 5.00 -1.35
C LEU A 137 -15.95 5.81 -1.18
N SER A 138 -15.93 6.77 -0.24
CA SER A 138 -14.74 7.57 0.08
C SER A 138 -13.57 6.70 0.56
N ILE A 139 -13.85 5.73 1.43
CA ILE A 139 -12.83 4.81 1.95
C ILE A 139 -12.29 3.91 0.83
N VAL A 140 -13.18 3.34 0.00
CA VAL A 140 -12.79 2.49 -1.14
C VAL A 140 -11.92 3.26 -2.14
N THR A 141 -12.25 4.55 -2.37
CA THR A 141 -11.45 5.44 -3.23
C THR A 141 -10.10 5.74 -2.59
N ALA A 142 -10.06 6.08 -1.30
CA ALA A 142 -8.82 6.39 -0.59
C ALA A 142 -7.83 5.21 -0.54
N GLN A 143 -8.34 3.98 -0.60
CA GLN A 143 -7.51 2.76 -0.67
C GLN A 143 -7.05 2.40 -2.08
N GLY A 144 -7.37 3.21 -3.10
CA GLY A 144 -6.99 2.95 -4.49
C GLY A 144 -7.70 1.72 -5.11
N VAL A 145 -8.70 1.16 -4.42
CA VAL A 145 -9.47 0.02 -4.94
C VAL A 145 -10.26 0.44 -6.17
N LEU A 146 -10.80 1.66 -6.16
CA LEU A 146 -11.58 2.21 -7.26
C LEU A 146 -10.72 2.40 -8.52
N GLU A 147 -9.47 2.86 -8.35
CA GLU A 147 -8.54 3.04 -9.46
C GLU A 147 -8.19 1.71 -10.14
N ARG A 148 -8.05 0.64 -9.36
CA ARG A 148 -7.79 -0.70 -9.90
C ARG A 148 -8.96 -1.30 -10.68
N TRP A 149 -10.21 -0.92 -10.35
CA TRP A 149 -11.42 -1.47 -10.98
C TRP A 149 -11.97 -0.59 -12.10
N LEU A 150 -11.87 0.74 -11.98
CA LEU A 150 -12.47 1.71 -12.90
C LEU A 150 -11.50 2.30 -13.91
N VAL A 151 -10.19 2.23 -13.62
CA VAL A 151 -9.15 2.65 -14.56
C VAL A 151 -8.54 1.39 -15.16
N PRO A 152 -9.13 0.81 -16.23
CA PRO A 152 -8.47 -0.24 -16.98
C PRO A 152 -7.14 0.30 -17.49
N ASP A 153 -6.17 -0.57 -17.75
CA ASP A 153 -4.81 -0.32 -18.24
C ASP A 153 -4.67 0.69 -19.39
N PHE A 154 -5.77 1.10 -19.97
CA PHE A 154 -5.86 2.04 -21.08
C PHE A 154 -5.35 3.46 -20.73
N LEU A 155 -5.62 3.98 -19.53
CA LEU A 155 -5.11 5.31 -19.13
C LEU A 155 -3.65 5.26 -18.69
N SER A 156 -3.20 4.16 -18.12
CA SER A 156 -1.80 3.97 -17.77
C SER A 156 -0.89 3.88 -19.02
N LEU A 157 -1.38 3.26 -20.08
CA LEU A 157 -0.70 3.19 -21.37
C LEU A 157 -0.65 4.55 -22.07
N GLN A 158 -1.70 5.36 -21.98
CA GLN A 158 -1.73 6.67 -22.61
C GLN A 158 -0.78 7.67 -21.93
N MET A 159 -0.72 7.70 -20.61
CA MET A 159 0.22 8.53 -19.87
C MET A 159 1.68 8.08 -20.03
N SER A 160 1.94 6.78 -20.16
CA SER A 160 3.30 6.29 -20.38
C SER A 160 3.84 6.59 -21.80
N ASN A 161 2.97 6.69 -22.78
CA ASN A 161 3.34 7.02 -24.16
C ASN A 161 3.57 8.53 -24.35
N GLU A 162 2.81 9.39 -23.67
CA GLU A 162 3.01 10.84 -23.73
C GLU A 162 4.34 11.28 -23.08
N LEU A 163 4.81 10.57 -22.04
CA LEU A 163 6.09 10.87 -21.38
C LEU A 163 7.33 10.38 -22.16
N LYS A 164 7.18 9.52 -23.15
CA LYS A 164 8.28 9.06 -24.00
C LYS A 164 8.56 9.93 -25.23
N VAL A 165 7.74 10.94 -25.48
CA VAL A 165 7.82 11.80 -26.68
C VAL A 165 8.47 13.16 -26.40
N LEU A 166 8.96 13.42 -25.18
CA LEU A 166 9.75 14.63 -24.90
C LEU A 166 11.24 14.32 -25.06
N PRO A 167 11.91 14.97 -26.01
CA PRO A 167 13.35 14.82 -26.29
C PRO A 167 14.24 15.31 -25.16
#